data_d014cbc5681518eba1b11b841bb7fa3d
#
_entry.id   d014cbc5681518eba1b11b841bb7fa3d
#
_cell.length_a   1.000
_cell.length_b   1.000
_cell.length_c   1.000
_cell.angle_alpha   90.00
_cell.angle_beta   90.00
_cell.angle_gamma   90.00
#
_symmetry.space_group_name_H-M   'P 1'
#
loop_
_entity.id
_entity.type
_entity.pdbx_description
1 polymer ?
#
loop_
_entity_poly.entity_id
_entity_poly.type
_entity_poly.pdbx_seq_one_letter_code
_entity_poly.pdbx_strand_id
1 'polypeptide(L)'
;MAKGRSQFTGTAGQFFVAYGLTVREIHASQTIGNAPSIDIMAANSIGSKMLSIQVKTARWAGRRAYGHDGFNWDVGVNAIGKYTEAFWYAFVDLKESKSGFNPDVYFLPSRWVGTFVEAGFSRAIFFLEQKVANKVRNNWHFVQQYLDGNPEIVAWANSLDKDFVWWGTKGKYTTTELEDIIKVGRYWNPKRSEIVKED
;
A
#
# COMPACT_ATOMS: atom_id res chain seq x y z
N MET A 1 20.28 -2.58 -12.94
CA MET A 1 19.95 -1.14 -12.83
C MET A 1 20.82 -0.53 -11.75
N ALA A 2 21.42 0.64 -11.97
CA ALA A 2 22.33 1.25 -11.01
C ALA A 2 21.59 1.60 -9.71
N LYS A 3 22.18 1.25 -8.56
CA LYS A 3 21.64 1.46 -7.20
C LYS A 3 21.17 2.91 -6.95
N GLY A 4 21.81 3.91 -7.58
CA GLY A 4 21.41 5.32 -7.47
C GLY A 4 20.07 5.66 -8.13
N ARG A 5 19.70 5.02 -9.24
CA ARG A 5 18.44 5.32 -9.95
C ARG A 5 17.21 4.92 -9.16
N SER A 6 17.28 3.84 -8.38
CA SER A 6 16.20 3.40 -7.50
C SER A 6 15.94 4.38 -6.36
N GLN A 7 17.00 4.94 -5.78
CA GLN A 7 16.91 5.91 -4.70
C GLN A 7 16.22 7.21 -5.16
N PHE A 8 16.63 7.76 -6.32
CA PHE A 8 15.96 8.94 -6.89
C PHE A 8 14.48 8.71 -7.18
N THR A 9 14.13 7.51 -7.67
CA THR A 9 12.73 7.14 -7.92
C THR A 9 11.92 7.16 -6.64
N GLY A 10 12.43 6.54 -5.56
CA GLY A 10 11.77 6.54 -4.25
C GLY A 10 11.56 7.96 -3.71
N THR A 11 12.63 8.76 -3.70
CA THR A 11 12.59 10.14 -3.22
C THR A 11 11.60 11.01 -4.02
N ALA A 12 11.57 10.85 -5.36
CA ALA A 12 10.62 11.58 -6.21
C ALA A 12 9.16 11.27 -5.83
N GLY A 13 8.84 10.00 -5.55
CA GLY A 13 7.50 9.63 -5.09
C GLY A 13 7.15 10.21 -3.72
N GLN A 14 8.10 10.23 -2.78
CA GLN A 14 7.90 10.84 -1.46
C GLN A 14 7.57 12.33 -1.58
N PHE A 15 8.35 13.07 -2.39
CA PHE A 15 8.07 14.49 -2.65
C PHE A 15 6.72 14.70 -3.35
N PHE A 16 6.37 13.86 -4.32
CA PHE A 16 5.08 13.93 -4.99
C PHE A 16 3.91 13.74 -4.02
N VAL A 17 3.99 12.74 -3.13
CA VAL A 17 2.95 12.48 -2.13
C VAL A 17 2.88 13.62 -1.11
N ALA A 18 4.01 14.07 -0.56
CA ALA A 18 4.07 15.18 0.38
C ALA A 18 3.46 16.46 -0.22
N TYR A 19 3.88 16.83 -1.43
CA TYR A 19 3.31 17.95 -2.18
C TYR A 19 1.79 17.80 -2.36
N GLY A 20 1.35 16.63 -2.84
CA GLY A 20 -0.06 16.37 -3.11
C GLY A 20 -0.95 16.45 -1.87
N LEU A 21 -0.46 16.06 -0.69
CA LEU A 21 -1.15 16.23 0.58
C LEU A 21 -1.17 17.70 1.01
N THR A 22 -0.03 18.39 0.94
CA THR A 22 0.11 19.77 1.39
C THR A 22 -0.76 20.75 0.61
N VAL A 23 -0.87 20.60 -0.72
CA VAL A 23 -1.76 21.47 -1.53
C VAL A 23 -3.25 21.21 -1.27
N ARG A 24 -3.58 20.18 -0.50
CA ARG A 24 -4.93 19.84 -0.01
C ARG A 24 -5.12 20.20 1.45
N GLU A 25 -4.24 21.04 2.00
CA GLU A 25 -4.29 21.51 3.38
C GLU A 25 -4.14 20.40 4.44
N ILE A 26 -3.55 19.25 4.05
CA ILE A 26 -3.18 18.18 4.96
C ILE A 26 -1.74 18.42 5.41
N HIS A 27 -1.50 18.48 6.73
CA HIS A 27 -0.14 18.50 7.23
C HIS A 27 0.59 17.23 6.83
N ALA A 28 1.72 17.37 6.12
CA ALA A 28 2.51 16.24 5.65
C ALA A 28 3.98 16.49 5.94
N SER A 29 4.55 15.75 6.87
CA SER A 29 5.96 15.81 7.24
C SER A 29 6.69 14.56 6.76
N GLN A 30 7.76 14.73 5.99
CA GLN A 30 8.64 13.62 5.64
C GLN A 30 9.48 13.21 6.85
N THR A 31 9.65 11.90 7.05
CA THR A 31 10.53 11.40 8.10
C THR A 31 11.99 11.51 7.65
N ILE A 32 12.85 12.00 8.54
CA ILE A 32 14.28 12.14 8.30
C ILE A 32 14.98 10.90 8.85
N GLY A 33 15.90 10.33 8.06
CA GLY A 33 16.68 9.18 8.46
C GLY A 33 15.99 7.85 8.21
N ASN A 34 16.48 6.80 8.86
CA ASN A 34 16.01 5.42 8.67
C ASN A 34 14.82 5.07 9.55
N ALA A 35 13.78 5.93 9.62
CA ALA A 35 12.54 5.53 10.28
C ALA A 35 11.97 4.30 9.56
N PRO A 36 11.98 3.11 10.19
CA PRO A 36 11.58 1.90 9.49
C PRO A 36 10.14 2.02 9.03
N SER A 37 9.92 1.97 7.71
CA SER A 37 8.59 1.82 7.11
C SER A 37 7.65 3.02 7.14
N ILE A 38 8.06 4.20 7.58
CA ILE A 38 7.23 5.41 7.52
C ILE A 38 8.01 6.47 6.77
N ASP A 39 7.46 6.92 5.64
CA ASP A 39 8.07 7.94 4.81
C ASP A 39 7.43 9.32 5.06
N ILE A 40 6.12 9.35 5.38
CA ILE A 40 5.36 10.56 5.61
C ILE A 40 4.44 10.38 6.82
N MET A 41 4.40 11.37 7.68
CA MET A 41 3.40 11.56 8.72
C MET A 41 2.40 12.60 8.25
N ALA A 42 1.14 12.20 8.07
CA ALA A 42 0.04 13.11 7.73
C ALA A 42 -0.86 13.36 8.94
N ALA A 43 -1.38 14.59 9.08
CA ALA A 43 -2.28 14.96 10.15
C ALA A 43 -3.35 15.93 9.65
N ASN A 44 -4.51 15.95 10.33
CA ASN A 44 -5.49 17.00 10.13
C ASN A 44 -4.99 18.36 10.67
N SER A 45 -5.70 19.45 10.36
CA SER A 45 -5.29 20.82 10.67
C SER A 45 -5.04 21.09 12.15
N ILE A 46 -5.70 20.36 13.05
CA ILE A 46 -5.55 20.51 14.51
C ILE A 46 -4.66 19.43 15.15
N GLY A 47 -4.10 18.51 14.36
CA GLY A 47 -3.21 17.45 14.84
C GLY A 47 -3.90 16.36 15.68
N SER A 48 -5.23 16.32 15.73
CA SER A 48 -5.96 15.37 16.57
C SER A 48 -6.03 13.95 15.98
N LYS A 49 -5.83 13.81 14.67
CA LYS A 49 -5.77 12.52 13.99
C LYS A 49 -4.58 12.48 13.05
N MET A 50 -3.88 11.36 13.05
CA MET A 50 -2.65 11.16 12.29
C MET A 50 -2.74 9.89 11.44
N LEU A 51 -1.99 9.88 10.34
CA LEU A 51 -1.83 8.76 9.44
C LEU A 51 -0.35 8.61 9.07
N SER A 52 0.20 7.44 9.30
CA SER A 52 1.53 7.06 8.83
C SER A 52 1.44 6.52 7.42
N ILE A 53 2.29 6.99 6.52
CA ILE A 53 2.27 6.60 5.11
C ILE A 53 3.64 6.06 4.71
N GLN A 54 3.67 4.86 4.13
CA GLN A 54 4.83 4.35 3.41
C GLN A 54 4.64 4.56 1.91
N VAL A 55 5.61 5.17 1.26
CA VAL A 55 5.57 5.44 -0.18
C VAL A 55 6.33 4.35 -0.94
N LYS A 56 5.71 3.78 -1.94
CA LYS A 56 6.31 2.81 -2.86
C LYS A 56 6.18 3.33 -4.28
N THR A 57 7.32 3.58 -4.93
CA THR A 57 7.35 4.27 -6.21
C THR A 57 7.91 3.38 -7.30
N ALA A 58 7.24 3.35 -8.44
CA ALA A 58 7.75 2.80 -9.69
C ALA A 58 7.79 3.89 -10.77
N ARG A 59 8.78 3.84 -11.67
CA ARG A 59 8.81 4.73 -12.86
C ARG A 59 7.72 4.37 -13.85
N TRP A 60 7.41 3.07 -13.90
CA TRP A 60 6.34 2.48 -14.67
C TRP A 60 5.86 1.24 -13.92
N ALA A 61 4.69 1.33 -13.32
CA ALA A 61 4.13 0.24 -12.51
C ALA A 61 3.27 -0.73 -13.32
N GLY A 62 2.75 -0.29 -14.48
CA GLY A 62 1.88 -1.10 -15.33
C GLY A 62 2.50 -2.44 -15.72
N ARG A 63 1.77 -3.51 -15.47
CA ARG A 63 2.18 -4.91 -15.73
C ARG A 63 0.97 -5.75 -16.07
N ARG A 64 1.23 -6.81 -16.85
CA ARG A 64 0.31 -7.95 -16.93
C ARG A 64 0.88 -9.09 -16.11
N ALA A 65 0.15 -9.51 -15.10
CA ALA A 65 0.55 -10.62 -14.25
C ALA A 65 -0.66 -11.49 -13.95
N TYR A 66 -0.42 -12.80 -13.85
CA TYR A 66 -1.47 -13.77 -13.50
C TYR A 66 -2.69 -13.77 -14.43
N GLY A 67 -2.53 -13.33 -15.69
CA GLY A 67 -3.61 -13.23 -16.65
C GLY A 67 -4.41 -11.91 -16.58
N HIS A 68 -4.07 -10.99 -15.68
CA HIS A 68 -4.75 -9.71 -15.47
C HIS A 68 -3.83 -8.52 -15.74
N ASP A 69 -4.40 -7.44 -16.22
CA ASP A 69 -3.73 -6.14 -16.30
C ASP A 69 -3.78 -5.46 -14.93
N GLY A 70 -2.74 -4.75 -14.57
CA GLY A 70 -2.65 -4.05 -13.29
C GLY A 70 -1.29 -3.40 -13.09
N PHE A 71 -0.95 -3.18 -11.82
CA PHE A 71 0.25 -2.45 -11.40
C PHE A 71 0.96 -3.22 -10.32
N ASN A 72 2.31 -3.16 -10.28
CA ASN A 72 3.06 -3.81 -9.21
C ASN A 72 4.15 -2.91 -8.62
N TRP A 73 4.39 -3.14 -7.32
CA TRP A 73 5.46 -2.50 -6.54
C TRP A 73 6.10 -3.51 -5.60
N ASP A 74 7.39 -3.35 -5.36
CA ASP A 74 8.11 -4.11 -4.35
C ASP A 74 7.84 -3.50 -2.98
N VAL A 75 7.14 -4.24 -2.11
CA VAL A 75 6.80 -3.77 -0.76
C VAL A 75 7.70 -4.35 0.32
N GLY A 76 8.42 -5.43 0.01
CA GLY A 76 9.21 -6.19 0.96
C GLY A 76 8.37 -7.04 1.91
N VAL A 77 8.98 -8.10 2.46
CA VAL A 77 8.35 -9.04 3.40
C VAL A 77 7.92 -8.37 4.71
N ASN A 78 8.53 -7.25 5.05
CA ASN A 78 8.17 -6.47 6.25
C ASN A 78 6.79 -5.80 6.17
N ALA A 79 6.06 -5.94 5.06
CA ALA A 79 4.66 -5.54 4.98
C ALA A 79 3.74 -6.46 5.80
N ILE A 80 4.16 -7.72 6.02
CA ILE A 80 3.43 -8.69 6.83
C ILE A 80 3.41 -8.23 8.29
N GLY A 81 2.26 -8.35 8.95
CA GLY A 81 2.09 -8.03 10.36
C GLY A 81 1.98 -6.53 10.71
N LYS A 82 2.04 -5.64 9.73
CA LYS A 82 1.89 -4.18 9.95
C LYS A 82 0.46 -3.70 9.73
N TYR A 83 -0.48 -4.34 10.40
CA TYR A 83 -1.91 -4.05 10.24
C TYR A 83 -2.37 -3.04 11.29
N THR A 84 -2.29 -1.76 10.98
CA THR A 84 -2.93 -0.74 11.81
C THR A 84 -3.83 0.14 10.95
N GLU A 85 -4.92 0.62 11.53
CA GLU A 85 -5.84 1.55 10.89
C GLU A 85 -5.11 2.83 10.42
N ALA A 86 -4.18 3.31 11.25
CA ALA A 86 -3.44 4.54 11.03
C ALA A 86 -2.14 4.35 10.21
N PHE A 87 -2.02 3.25 9.45
CA PHE A 87 -0.88 3.02 8.58
C PHE A 87 -1.32 2.61 7.18
N TRP A 88 -1.00 3.44 6.20
CA TRP A 88 -1.36 3.21 4.79
C TRP A 88 -0.12 3.20 3.90
N TYR A 89 -0.28 2.63 2.72
CA TYR A 89 0.68 2.73 1.62
C TYR A 89 0.20 3.75 0.60
N ALA A 90 1.14 4.54 0.07
CA ALA A 90 0.95 5.36 -1.12
C ALA A 90 1.76 4.72 -2.25
N PHE A 91 1.08 4.06 -3.17
CA PHE A 91 1.70 3.49 -4.36
C PHE A 91 1.72 4.52 -5.47
N VAL A 92 2.92 4.88 -5.95
CA VAL A 92 3.12 5.89 -6.98
C VAL A 92 3.61 5.23 -8.26
N ASP A 93 2.87 5.46 -9.34
CA ASP A 93 3.32 5.20 -10.70
C ASP A 93 3.69 6.53 -11.35
N LEU A 94 4.98 6.76 -11.59
CA LEU A 94 5.46 8.02 -12.19
C LEU A 94 5.07 8.15 -13.66
N LYS A 95 4.67 7.07 -14.32
CA LYS A 95 4.31 7.04 -15.74
C LYS A 95 5.33 7.73 -16.61
N GLU A 96 6.60 7.38 -16.42
CA GLU A 96 7.70 7.96 -17.18
C GLU A 96 7.49 7.79 -18.69
N SER A 97 7.53 8.87 -19.42
CA SER A 97 7.42 8.89 -20.87
C SER A 97 8.49 9.80 -21.48
N LYS A 98 8.59 9.83 -22.79
CA LYS A 98 9.49 10.76 -23.49
C LYS A 98 9.12 12.23 -23.27
N SER A 99 7.85 12.52 -22.98
CA SER A 99 7.33 13.86 -22.73
C SER A 99 7.38 14.28 -21.26
N GLY A 100 7.85 13.41 -20.35
CA GLY A 100 7.97 13.70 -18.92
C GLY A 100 7.21 12.70 -18.06
N PHE A 101 6.76 13.18 -16.90
CA PHE A 101 6.08 12.38 -15.87
C PHE A 101 4.65 12.87 -15.68
N ASN A 102 3.72 11.92 -15.54
CA ASN A 102 2.32 12.21 -15.19
C ASN A 102 1.86 11.22 -14.10
N PRO A 103 2.30 11.43 -12.84
CA PRO A 103 2.13 10.44 -11.79
C PRO A 103 0.68 10.17 -11.41
N ASP A 104 0.37 8.90 -11.15
CA ASP A 104 -0.80 8.49 -10.38
C ASP A 104 -0.38 8.01 -9.00
N VAL A 105 -1.28 8.15 -8.02
CA VAL A 105 -1.13 7.58 -6.68
C VAL A 105 -2.35 6.74 -6.32
N TYR A 106 -2.09 5.69 -5.52
CA TYR A 106 -3.10 4.78 -5.00
C TYR A 106 -2.87 4.63 -3.50
N PHE A 107 -3.74 5.22 -2.68
CA PHE A 107 -3.67 5.04 -1.22
C PHE A 107 -4.45 3.81 -0.82
N LEU A 108 -3.77 2.90 -0.13
CA LEU A 108 -4.34 1.65 0.34
C LEU A 108 -3.97 1.39 1.81
N PRO A 109 -4.92 0.90 2.62
CA PRO A 109 -4.63 0.51 4.01
C PRO A 109 -3.56 -0.58 4.09
N SER A 110 -2.75 -0.54 5.13
CA SER A 110 -1.70 -1.54 5.37
C SER A 110 -2.25 -2.96 5.45
N ARG A 111 -3.47 -3.11 5.96
CA ARG A 111 -4.17 -4.39 6.05
C ARG A 111 -4.33 -5.06 4.69
N TRP A 112 -4.73 -4.31 3.66
CA TRP A 112 -4.88 -4.84 2.31
C TRP A 112 -3.55 -5.32 1.75
N VAL A 113 -2.50 -4.50 1.92
CA VAL A 113 -1.16 -4.79 1.40
C VAL A 113 -0.52 -5.97 2.11
N GLY A 114 -0.59 -5.98 3.45
CA GLY A 114 -0.03 -7.05 4.25
C GLY A 114 -0.72 -8.39 4.00
N THR A 115 -2.05 -8.41 3.94
CA THR A 115 -2.83 -9.62 3.60
C THR A 115 -2.47 -10.17 2.24
N PHE A 116 -2.31 -9.28 1.24
CA PHE A 116 -1.90 -9.69 -0.09
C PHE A 116 -0.53 -10.38 -0.09
N VAL A 117 0.44 -9.79 0.62
CA VAL A 117 1.81 -10.36 0.71
C VAL A 117 1.81 -11.67 1.48
N GLU A 118 1.06 -11.76 2.58
CA GLU A 118 0.95 -12.95 3.42
C GLU A 118 0.28 -14.12 2.69
N ALA A 119 -0.71 -13.84 1.85
CA ALA A 119 -1.43 -14.85 1.06
C ALA A 119 -0.56 -15.59 0.01
N GLY A 120 0.72 -15.29 -0.09
CA GLY A 120 1.63 -16.20 -0.76
C GLY A 120 2.29 -15.74 -2.04
N PHE A 121 2.62 -14.49 -2.13
CA PHE A 121 3.43 -14.02 -3.24
C PHE A 121 4.92 -14.08 -2.90
N SER A 122 5.64 -15.01 -3.51
CA SER A 122 7.01 -15.43 -3.19
C SER A 122 8.09 -14.33 -3.22
N ARG A 123 7.75 -13.08 -3.57
CA ARG A 123 8.72 -11.99 -3.73
C ARG A 123 8.32 -10.69 -3.03
N ALA A 124 7.29 -10.71 -2.18
CA ALA A 124 6.80 -9.49 -1.53
C ALA A 124 6.49 -8.34 -2.51
N ILE A 125 6.03 -8.70 -3.70
CA ILE A 125 5.53 -7.77 -4.72
C ILE A 125 4.04 -7.63 -4.51
N PHE A 126 3.58 -6.41 -4.28
CA PHE A 126 2.18 -6.09 -4.26
C PHE A 126 1.69 -5.84 -5.69
N PHE A 127 0.63 -6.54 -6.09
CA PHE A 127 -0.02 -6.34 -7.38
C PHE A 127 -1.43 -5.79 -7.17
N LEU A 128 -1.71 -4.65 -7.80
CA LEU A 128 -3.01 -4.00 -7.79
C LEU A 128 -3.67 -4.24 -9.15
N GLU A 129 -4.71 -5.08 -9.19
CA GLU A 129 -5.47 -5.34 -10.40
C GLU A 129 -6.11 -4.07 -10.94
N GLN A 130 -6.17 -3.92 -12.26
CA GLN A 130 -6.68 -2.72 -12.94
C GLN A 130 -8.09 -2.32 -12.48
N LYS A 131 -8.98 -3.31 -12.25
CA LYS A 131 -10.36 -3.06 -11.80
C LYS A 131 -10.39 -2.39 -10.43
N VAL A 132 -9.53 -2.86 -9.49
CA VAL A 132 -9.39 -2.27 -8.16
C VAL A 132 -8.68 -0.93 -8.24
N ALA A 133 -7.60 -0.85 -9.03
CA ALA A 133 -6.86 0.39 -9.25
C ALA A 133 -7.75 1.54 -9.74
N ASN A 134 -8.69 1.26 -10.63
CA ASN A 134 -9.63 2.27 -11.14
C ASN A 134 -10.52 2.87 -10.04
N LYS A 135 -10.83 2.11 -8.97
CA LYS A 135 -11.63 2.59 -7.83
C LYS A 135 -10.84 3.50 -6.90
N VAL A 136 -9.52 3.29 -6.81
CA VAL A 136 -8.65 3.99 -5.84
C VAL A 136 -7.58 4.86 -6.49
N ARG A 137 -7.72 5.14 -7.79
CA ARG A 137 -6.80 6.00 -8.52
C ARG A 137 -6.92 7.44 -8.06
N ASN A 138 -5.80 8.04 -7.66
CA ASN A 138 -5.75 9.42 -7.19
C ASN A 138 -6.76 9.73 -6.06
N ASN A 139 -6.96 8.77 -5.17
CA ASN A 139 -7.92 8.83 -4.07
C ASN A 139 -7.44 9.68 -2.88
N TRP A 140 -6.88 10.85 -3.16
CA TRP A 140 -6.40 11.82 -2.17
C TRP A 140 -7.46 12.15 -1.10
N HIS A 141 -8.73 12.25 -1.52
CA HIS A 141 -9.85 12.53 -0.63
C HIS A 141 -10.06 11.45 0.44
N PHE A 142 -9.61 10.21 0.23
CA PHE A 142 -9.69 9.17 1.26
C PHE A 142 -8.78 9.50 2.44
N VAL A 143 -7.60 10.06 2.20
CA VAL A 143 -6.70 10.50 3.26
C VAL A 143 -7.34 11.63 4.07
N GLN A 144 -7.92 12.63 3.39
CA GLN A 144 -8.63 13.73 4.06
C GLN A 144 -9.79 13.21 4.90
N GLN A 145 -10.67 12.42 4.31
CA GLN A 145 -11.84 11.86 4.99
C GLN A 145 -11.45 10.97 6.18
N TYR A 146 -10.35 10.20 6.06
CA TYR A 146 -9.83 9.42 7.19
C TYR A 146 -9.38 10.34 8.33
N LEU A 147 -8.63 11.38 8.03
CA LEU A 147 -8.14 12.34 9.02
C LEU A 147 -9.28 13.16 9.65
N ASP A 148 -10.36 13.40 8.91
CA ASP A 148 -11.58 14.05 9.41
C ASP A 148 -12.47 13.09 10.24
N GLY A 149 -12.11 11.82 10.31
CA GLY A 149 -12.82 10.82 11.11
C GLY A 149 -14.07 10.27 10.43
N ASN A 150 -14.19 10.35 9.09
CA ASN A 150 -15.31 9.79 8.36
C ASN A 150 -15.45 8.27 8.64
N PRO A 151 -16.60 7.82 9.22
CA PRO A 151 -16.76 6.44 9.65
C PRO A 151 -16.75 5.43 8.49
N GLU A 152 -17.18 5.82 7.29
CA GLU A 152 -17.17 4.94 6.12
C GLU A 152 -15.75 4.65 5.66
N ILE A 153 -14.87 5.66 5.65
CA ILE A 153 -13.47 5.49 5.28
C ILE A 153 -12.70 4.74 6.37
N VAL A 154 -13.00 4.98 7.64
CA VAL A 154 -12.43 4.20 8.75
C VAL A 154 -12.86 2.73 8.63
N ALA A 155 -14.12 2.46 8.36
CA ALA A 155 -14.62 1.10 8.13
C ALA A 155 -13.97 0.45 6.90
N TRP A 156 -13.83 1.20 5.80
CA TRP A 156 -13.14 0.72 4.61
C TRP A 156 -11.66 0.39 4.89
N ALA A 157 -10.95 1.22 5.65
CA ALA A 157 -9.56 0.97 6.02
C ALA A 157 -9.39 -0.30 6.87
N ASN A 158 -10.40 -0.64 7.66
CA ASN A 158 -10.44 -1.84 8.50
C ASN A 158 -11.06 -3.06 7.82
N SER A 159 -11.64 -2.89 6.63
CA SER A 159 -12.23 -3.98 5.85
C SER A 159 -11.19 -4.65 4.94
N LEU A 160 -11.56 -5.80 4.41
CA LEU A 160 -10.92 -6.41 3.24
C LEU A 160 -11.98 -6.49 2.15
N ASP A 161 -11.72 -5.84 1.01
CA ASP A 161 -12.57 -6.00 -0.17
C ASP A 161 -12.52 -7.47 -0.62
N LYS A 162 -13.67 -8.12 -0.71
CA LYS A 162 -13.77 -9.54 -1.05
C LYS A 162 -13.19 -9.85 -2.43
N ASP A 163 -13.41 -8.98 -3.39
CA ASP A 163 -12.90 -9.13 -4.74
C ASP A 163 -11.37 -9.02 -4.75
N PHE A 164 -10.81 -8.07 -3.99
CA PHE A 164 -9.39 -7.87 -3.85
C PHE A 164 -8.71 -9.07 -3.20
N VAL A 165 -9.27 -9.56 -2.10
CA VAL A 165 -8.75 -10.72 -1.35
C VAL A 165 -8.80 -11.97 -2.21
N TRP A 166 -9.94 -12.25 -2.85
CA TRP A 166 -10.09 -13.42 -3.71
C TRP A 166 -9.07 -13.40 -4.85
N TRP A 167 -8.90 -12.26 -5.48
CA TRP A 167 -7.93 -12.11 -6.55
C TRP A 167 -6.49 -12.30 -6.05
N GLY A 168 -6.13 -11.66 -4.95
CA GLY A 168 -4.79 -11.74 -4.33
C GLY A 168 -4.39 -13.16 -3.94
N THR A 169 -5.35 -13.97 -3.52
CA THR A 169 -5.11 -15.36 -3.11
C THR A 169 -5.33 -16.37 -4.22
N LYS A 170 -5.78 -15.93 -5.40
CA LYS A 170 -6.19 -16.82 -6.51
C LYS A 170 -7.22 -17.87 -6.07
N GLY A 171 -8.10 -17.50 -5.15
CA GLY A 171 -9.11 -18.41 -4.60
C GLY A 171 -8.57 -19.52 -3.70
N LYS A 172 -7.29 -19.44 -3.26
CA LYS A 172 -6.72 -20.46 -2.36
C LYS A 172 -7.29 -20.40 -0.95
N TYR A 173 -7.79 -19.22 -0.54
CA TYR A 173 -8.30 -18.97 0.79
C TYR A 173 -9.68 -18.32 0.71
N THR A 174 -10.55 -18.68 1.62
CA THR A 174 -11.80 -17.96 1.87
C THR A 174 -11.49 -16.65 2.60
N THR A 175 -12.43 -15.70 2.57
CA THR A 175 -12.31 -14.43 3.31
C THR A 175 -12.11 -14.70 4.81
N THR A 176 -12.82 -15.71 5.37
CA THR A 176 -12.72 -16.11 6.77
C THR A 176 -11.33 -16.65 7.11
N GLU A 177 -10.78 -17.53 6.28
CA GLU A 177 -9.42 -18.06 6.48
C GLU A 177 -8.36 -16.95 6.46
N LEU A 178 -8.50 -15.94 5.59
CA LEU A 178 -7.59 -14.79 5.55
C LEU A 178 -7.74 -13.90 6.79
N GLU A 179 -8.96 -13.66 7.25
CA GLU A 179 -9.20 -12.94 8.50
C GLU A 179 -8.60 -13.67 9.69
N ASP A 180 -8.66 -14.99 9.72
CA ASP A 180 -8.06 -15.80 10.77
C ASP A 180 -6.53 -15.78 10.71
N ILE A 181 -5.93 -15.83 9.53
CA ILE A 181 -4.49 -15.66 9.33
C ILE A 181 -4.04 -14.30 9.87
N ILE A 182 -4.77 -13.23 9.56
CA ILE A 182 -4.48 -11.87 10.04
C ILE A 182 -4.62 -11.76 11.55
N LYS A 183 -5.67 -12.32 12.15
CA LYS A 183 -5.92 -12.26 13.60
C LYS A 183 -4.89 -13.02 14.42
N VAL A 184 -4.38 -14.11 13.90
CA VAL A 184 -3.49 -15.03 14.63
C VAL A 184 -2.01 -14.66 14.41
N GLY A 185 -1.69 -13.71 13.51
CA GLY A 185 -0.30 -13.29 13.23
C GLY A 185 0.56 -14.42 12.67
N ARG A 186 -0.03 -15.35 11.93
CA ARG A 186 0.70 -16.50 11.39
C ARG A 186 1.48 -16.09 10.15
N TYR A 187 2.78 -16.37 10.15
CA TYR A 187 3.62 -16.23 8.96
C TYR A 187 3.42 -17.44 8.04
N TRP A 188 3.01 -17.20 6.81
CA TRP A 188 3.01 -18.24 5.80
C TRP A 188 4.35 -18.23 5.04
N ASN A 189 5.03 -19.38 5.05
CA ASN A 189 6.25 -19.56 4.30
C ASN A 189 5.96 -20.34 3.02
N PRO A 190 6.05 -19.72 1.82
CA PRO A 190 5.74 -20.40 0.56
C PRO A 190 6.66 -21.56 0.22
N LYS A 191 7.81 -21.68 0.88
CA LYS A 191 8.75 -22.80 0.71
C LYS A 191 8.43 -23.99 1.64
N ARG A 192 7.57 -23.78 2.62
CA ARG A 192 7.03 -24.83 3.48
C ARG A 192 5.53 -24.81 3.31
N SER A 193 4.97 -25.87 2.77
CA SER A 193 3.52 -26.07 2.62
C SER A 193 2.77 -26.14 3.97
N GLU A 194 3.40 -25.73 5.06
CA GLU A 194 2.89 -25.80 6.43
C GLU A 194 2.86 -24.41 7.05
N ILE A 195 1.77 -24.13 7.75
CA ILE A 195 1.62 -22.94 8.59
C ILE A 195 2.53 -23.14 9.81
N VAL A 196 3.57 -22.34 9.93
CA VAL A 196 4.43 -22.36 11.14
C VAL A 196 3.68 -21.62 12.24
N LYS A 197 3.29 -22.33 13.29
CA LYS A 197 2.87 -21.72 14.56
C LYS A 197 4.16 -21.30 15.27
N GLU A 198 4.32 -20.00 15.57
CA GLU A 198 5.25 -19.58 16.61
C GLU A 198 4.59 -19.91 17.97
N ASP A 199 5.31 -20.73 18.77
CA ASP A 199 4.99 -21.00 20.18
C ASP A 199 5.35 -19.80 21.06
#